data_b549a28dfa6dbbbcabf9a0e837b26965
#
_entry.id   b549a28dfa6dbbbcabf9a0e837b26965
#
_cell.length_a   1.000
_cell.length_b   1.000
_cell.length_c   1.000
_cell.angle_alpha   90.00
_cell.angle_beta   90.00
_cell.angle_gamma   90.00
#
_symmetry.space_group_name_H-M   'P 1'
#
loop_
_entity.id
_entity.type
_entity.pdbx_description
1 polymer ?
#
loop_
_entity_poly.entity_id
_entity_poly.type
_entity_poly.pdbx_seq_one_letter_code
_entity_poly.pdbx_strand_id
1 'polypeptide(L)'
;MSDPKRLSVIRNTSLNYLGQAYALLIGILILPFYLRHLGAEAYGLIGFFAVLQAWMQLLDAGMSPALVRQVAHYRGQGDLSAAPGPAGRLLRSFELLLLPIALATCVAIYLSSGWIAGTWLQARELGTGTIMQCISLMGLMVGLRLYATLYKSGLQGVELHGWLNATNV
;
A
#
# COMPACT_ATOMS: atom_id res chain seq x y z
N MET A 1 -7.02 -8.12 41.66
CA MET A 1 -7.06 -6.70 41.26
C MET A 1 -6.56 -6.64 39.81
N SER A 2 -7.49 -6.61 38.87
CA SER A 2 -7.15 -6.63 37.43
C SER A 2 -6.66 -5.24 37.00
N ASP A 3 -5.43 -5.17 36.51
CA ASP A 3 -4.78 -3.95 36.04
C ASP A 3 -5.60 -3.36 34.87
N PRO A 4 -6.14 -2.12 34.96
CA PRO A 4 -7.00 -1.52 33.95
C PRO A 4 -6.28 -1.40 32.56
N LYS A 5 -4.96 -1.33 32.55
CA LYS A 5 -4.15 -1.35 31.33
C LYS A 5 -4.20 -2.71 30.61
N ARG A 6 -4.19 -3.82 31.33
CA ARG A 6 -4.31 -5.17 30.76
C ARG A 6 -5.68 -5.38 30.10
N LEU A 7 -6.75 -4.92 30.76
CA LEU A 7 -8.10 -5.04 30.20
C LEU A 7 -8.28 -4.22 28.92
N SER A 8 -7.68 -3.02 28.83
CA SER A 8 -7.72 -2.19 27.62
C SER A 8 -6.95 -2.83 26.46
N VAL A 9 -5.79 -3.44 26.73
CA VAL A 9 -4.99 -4.14 25.70
C VAL A 9 -5.75 -5.36 25.17
N ILE A 10 -6.30 -6.20 26.05
CA ILE A 10 -7.07 -7.38 25.64
C ILE A 10 -8.28 -6.98 24.82
N ARG A 11 -9.03 -5.96 25.24
CA ARG A 11 -10.19 -5.45 24.51
C ARG A 11 -9.80 -4.93 23.12
N ASN A 12 -8.74 -4.13 23.02
CA ASN A 12 -8.30 -3.58 21.74
C ASN A 12 -7.78 -4.68 20.81
N THR A 13 -7.08 -5.66 21.35
CA THR A 13 -6.60 -6.82 20.58
C THR A 13 -7.78 -7.66 20.10
N SER A 14 -8.76 -7.95 20.96
CA SER A 14 -9.95 -8.71 20.57
C SER A 14 -10.78 -7.98 19.50
N LEU A 15 -10.96 -6.67 19.63
CA LEU A 15 -11.66 -5.86 18.62
C LEU A 15 -10.93 -5.88 17.26
N ASN A 16 -9.60 -5.89 17.29
CA ASN A 16 -8.80 -5.96 16.08
C ASN A 16 -8.95 -7.32 15.37
N TYR A 17 -8.90 -8.43 16.13
CA TYR A 17 -9.15 -9.77 15.60
C TYR A 17 -10.59 -9.94 15.09
N LEU A 18 -11.57 -9.40 15.79
CA LEU A 18 -12.97 -9.41 15.34
C LEU A 18 -13.12 -8.64 14.02
N GLY A 19 -12.49 -7.48 13.88
CA GLY A 19 -12.48 -6.71 12.65
C GLY A 19 -11.83 -7.47 11.49
N GLN A 20 -10.71 -8.15 11.74
CA GLN A 20 -10.05 -8.98 10.73
C GLN A 20 -10.90 -10.20 10.34
N ALA A 21 -11.50 -10.90 11.31
CA ALA A 21 -12.39 -12.03 11.05
C ALA A 21 -13.62 -11.59 10.25
N TYR A 22 -14.22 -10.44 10.57
CA TYR A 22 -15.32 -9.85 9.82
C TYR A 22 -14.92 -9.52 8.38
N ALA A 23 -13.76 -8.89 8.16
CA ALA A 23 -13.25 -8.58 6.83
C ALA A 23 -13.01 -9.85 6.00
N LEU A 24 -12.44 -10.90 6.61
CA LEU A 24 -12.25 -12.21 5.95
C LEU A 24 -13.58 -12.86 5.59
N LEU A 25 -14.56 -12.87 6.49
CA LEU A 25 -15.89 -13.42 6.22
C LEU A 25 -16.59 -12.70 5.07
N ILE A 26 -16.54 -11.36 5.08
CA ILE A 26 -17.10 -10.57 3.97
C ILE A 26 -16.38 -10.88 2.67
N GLY A 27 -15.05 -10.97 2.68
CA GLY A 27 -14.27 -11.32 1.49
C GLY A 27 -14.67 -12.68 0.89
N ILE A 28 -14.90 -13.68 1.74
CA ILE A 28 -15.35 -15.02 1.31
C ILE A 28 -16.78 -14.98 0.79
N LEU A 29 -17.69 -14.25 1.44
CA LEU A 29 -19.10 -14.16 1.03
C LEU A 29 -19.29 -13.36 -0.27
N ILE A 30 -18.46 -12.35 -0.50
CA ILE A 30 -18.52 -11.51 -1.71
C ILE A 30 -17.89 -12.22 -2.92
N LEU A 31 -16.96 -13.17 -2.69
CA LEU A 31 -16.27 -13.89 -3.76
C LEU A 31 -17.22 -14.50 -4.81
N PRO A 32 -18.23 -15.31 -4.45
CA PRO A 32 -19.15 -15.87 -5.44
C PRO A 32 -19.98 -14.81 -6.18
N PHE A 33 -20.27 -13.69 -5.52
CA PHE A 33 -20.95 -12.58 -6.15
C PHE A 33 -20.09 -11.92 -7.23
N TYR A 34 -18.79 -11.69 -6.96
CA TYR A 34 -17.85 -11.18 -7.94
C TYR A 34 -17.66 -12.13 -9.12
N LEU A 35 -17.47 -13.43 -8.86
CA LEU A 35 -17.32 -14.43 -9.92
C LEU A 35 -18.55 -14.52 -10.83
N ARG A 36 -19.74 -14.38 -10.26
CA ARG A 36 -21.00 -14.48 -11.01
C ARG A 36 -21.28 -13.23 -11.87
N HIS A 37 -20.88 -12.05 -11.43
CA HIS A 37 -21.20 -10.78 -12.11
C HIS A 37 -20.07 -10.24 -12.98
N LEU A 38 -18.83 -10.42 -12.55
CA LEU A 38 -17.66 -9.93 -13.28
C LEU A 38 -17.03 -10.99 -14.19
N GLY A 39 -17.30 -12.27 -13.92
CA GLY A 39 -16.62 -13.37 -14.58
C GLY A 39 -15.27 -13.71 -13.97
N ALA A 40 -14.76 -14.90 -14.29
CA ALA A 40 -13.51 -15.41 -13.75
C ALA A 40 -12.28 -14.60 -14.20
N GLU A 41 -12.30 -14.06 -15.41
CA GLU A 41 -11.19 -13.28 -15.98
C GLU A 41 -11.02 -11.94 -15.30
N ALA A 42 -12.09 -11.18 -15.08
CA ALA A 42 -12.03 -9.91 -14.36
C ALA A 42 -11.62 -10.12 -12.89
N TYR A 43 -12.08 -11.21 -12.27
CA TYR A 43 -11.63 -11.58 -10.93
C TYR A 43 -10.14 -11.93 -10.89
N GLY A 44 -9.63 -12.59 -11.91
CA GLY A 44 -8.21 -12.88 -12.10
C GLY A 44 -7.36 -11.60 -12.12
N LEU A 45 -7.84 -10.54 -12.76
CA LEU A 45 -7.17 -9.23 -12.74
C LEU A 45 -7.11 -8.62 -11.33
N ILE A 46 -8.16 -8.76 -10.53
CA ILE A 46 -8.16 -8.32 -9.13
C ILE A 46 -7.11 -9.09 -8.32
N GLY A 47 -7.03 -10.41 -8.52
CA GLY A 47 -6.01 -11.26 -7.89
C GLY A 47 -4.59 -10.86 -8.32
N PHE A 48 -4.38 -10.58 -9.60
CA PHE A 48 -3.11 -10.09 -10.12
C PHE A 48 -2.71 -8.75 -9.45
N PHE A 49 -3.64 -7.83 -9.31
CA PHE A 49 -3.39 -6.57 -8.61
C PHE A 49 -3.01 -6.78 -7.14
N ALA A 50 -3.63 -7.73 -6.45
CA ALA A 50 -3.26 -8.09 -5.08
C ALA A 50 -1.83 -8.62 -4.98
N VAL A 51 -1.39 -9.43 -5.95
CA VAL A 51 -0.01 -9.92 -6.05
C VAL A 51 0.95 -8.76 -6.30
N LEU A 52 0.64 -7.84 -7.20
CA LEU A 52 1.45 -6.63 -7.43
C LEU A 52 1.59 -5.80 -6.14
N GLN A 53 0.53 -5.65 -5.37
CA GLN A 53 0.59 -4.95 -4.08
C GLN A 53 1.48 -5.67 -3.06
N ALA A 54 1.45 -7.00 -3.02
CA ALA A 54 2.33 -7.79 -2.14
C ALA A 54 3.81 -7.60 -2.52
N TRP A 55 4.14 -7.60 -3.81
CA TRP A 55 5.49 -7.28 -4.29
C TRP A 55 5.94 -5.87 -3.90
N MET A 56 5.02 -4.90 -3.90
CA MET A 56 5.31 -3.54 -3.44
C MET A 56 5.71 -3.48 -1.97
N GLN A 57 5.07 -4.27 -1.12
CA GLN A 57 5.44 -4.36 0.30
C GLN A 57 6.87 -4.91 0.47
N LEU A 58 7.27 -5.83 -0.40
CA LEU A 58 8.66 -6.33 -0.42
C LEU A 58 9.65 -5.26 -0.89
N LEU A 59 9.29 -4.44 -1.88
CA LEU A 59 10.12 -3.34 -2.37
C LEU A 59 10.29 -2.23 -1.33
N ASP A 60 9.29 -2.01 -0.47
CA ASP A 60 9.44 -1.11 0.69
C ASP A 60 10.54 -1.60 1.65
N ALA A 61 10.76 -2.91 1.74
CA ALA A 61 11.88 -3.56 2.44
C ALA A 61 12.23 -2.96 3.80
N GLY A 62 11.24 -2.42 4.51
CA GLY A 62 11.44 -1.78 5.82
C GLY A 62 11.85 -0.30 5.75
N MET A 63 11.86 0.33 4.57
CA MET A 63 12.15 1.76 4.44
C MET A 63 11.13 2.62 5.19
N SER A 64 9.85 2.27 5.12
CA SER A 64 8.78 2.97 5.85
C SER A 64 8.99 2.97 7.37
N PRO A 65 9.21 1.84 8.05
CA PRO A 65 9.53 1.83 9.48
C PRO A 65 10.83 2.57 9.83
N ALA A 66 11.84 2.50 8.97
CA ALA A 66 13.09 3.21 9.16
C ALA A 66 12.88 4.73 9.13
N LEU A 67 12.11 5.21 8.15
CA LEU A 67 11.76 6.64 8.03
C LEU A 67 10.95 7.12 9.24
N VAL A 68 9.92 6.37 9.66
CA VAL A 68 9.12 6.69 10.86
C VAL A 68 10.03 6.85 12.09
N ARG A 69 10.95 5.92 12.30
CA ARG A 69 11.88 5.94 13.44
C ARG A 69 12.82 7.14 13.39
N GLN A 70 13.37 7.45 12.22
CA GLN A 70 14.28 8.57 12.05
C GLN A 70 13.58 9.92 12.25
N VAL A 71 12.40 10.09 11.68
CA VAL A 71 11.60 11.32 11.84
C VAL A 71 11.21 11.52 13.31
N ALA A 72 10.77 10.45 13.99
CA ALA A 72 10.46 10.49 15.42
C ALA A 72 11.70 10.88 16.27
N HIS A 73 12.87 10.39 15.90
CA HIS A 73 14.12 10.75 16.58
C HIS A 73 14.44 12.25 16.45
N TYR A 74 14.37 12.80 15.24
CA TYR A 74 14.59 14.25 15.02
C TYR A 74 13.54 15.12 15.73
N ARG A 75 12.30 14.66 15.79
CA ARG A 75 11.26 15.32 16.58
C ARG A 75 11.61 15.39 18.07
N GLY A 76 12.11 14.29 18.65
CA GLY A 76 12.52 14.22 20.04
C GLY A 76 13.68 15.16 20.38
N GLN A 77 14.48 15.53 19.40
CA GLN A 77 15.59 16.49 19.53
C GLN A 77 15.19 17.94 19.31
N GLY A 78 13.92 18.23 18.96
CA GLY A 78 13.45 19.59 18.69
C GLY A 78 13.84 20.15 17.31
N ASP A 79 14.45 19.34 16.46
CA ASP A 79 15.03 19.71 15.16
C ASP A 79 14.01 19.85 14.01
N LEU A 80 12.72 19.75 14.31
CA LEU A 80 11.65 19.90 13.29
C LEU A 80 11.33 21.35 12.93
N SER A 81 11.79 22.31 13.73
CA SER A 81 11.36 23.71 13.64
C SER A 81 12.13 24.56 12.62
N ALA A 82 13.24 24.06 12.06
CA ALA A 82 14.02 24.76 11.05
C ALA A 82 13.81 24.13 9.66
N ALA A 83 13.25 24.86 8.71
CA ALA A 83 13.21 24.44 7.32
C ALA A 83 14.43 25.07 6.57
N PRO A 84 15.28 24.27 5.89
CA PRO A 84 15.26 22.82 5.71
C PRO A 84 16.03 22.07 6.81
N GLY A 85 15.32 21.58 7.84
CA GLY A 85 15.91 20.82 8.94
C GLY A 85 16.38 19.41 8.50
N PRO A 86 17.06 18.69 9.41
CA PRO A 86 17.59 17.35 9.13
C PRO A 86 16.50 16.35 8.70
N ALA A 87 15.29 16.47 9.25
CA ALA A 87 14.13 15.67 8.84
C ALA A 87 13.70 15.94 7.40
N GLY A 88 13.72 17.19 6.96
CA GLY A 88 13.38 17.55 5.57
C GLY A 88 14.43 17.07 4.57
N ARG A 89 15.71 17.13 4.92
CA ARG A 89 16.79 16.55 4.08
C ARG A 89 16.67 15.04 3.98
N LEU A 90 16.35 14.37 5.07
CA LEU A 90 16.11 12.93 5.09
C LEU A 90 14.95 12.58 4.14
N LEU A 91 13.81 13.26 4.27
CA LEU A 91 12.64 13.02 3.42
C LEU A 91 13.00 13.17 1.93
N ARG A 92 13.73 14.24 1.60
CA ARG A 92 14.18 14.51 0.23
C ARG A 92 15.16 13.44 -0.31
N SER A 93 16.00 12.86 0.55
CA SER A 93 16.87 11.76 0.18
C SER A 93 16.06 10.49 -0.15
N PHE A 94 15.03 10.20 0.64
CA PHE A 94 14.11 9.09 0.36
C PHE A 94 13.27 9.34 -0.89
N GLU A 95 12.83 10.58 -1.14
CA GLU A 95 12.16 10.97 -2.39
C GLU A 95 13.03 10.68 -3.63
N LEU A 96 14.28 11.15 -3.60
CA LEU A 96 15.22 10.95 -4.71
C LEU A 96 15.53 9.46 -4.96
N LEU A 97 15.44 8.62 -3.93
CA LEU A 97 15.61 7.17 -4.06
C LEU A 97 14.33 6.49 -4.57
N LEU A 98 13.19 6.80 -3.98
CA LEU A 98 11.92 6.12 -4.25
C LEU A 98 11.25 6.55 -5.55
N LEU A 99 11.43 7.81 -5.96
CA LEU A 99 10.84 8.32 -7.20
C LEU A 99 11.32 7.55 -8.43
N PRO A 100 12.64 7.33 -8.65
CA PRO A 100 13.09 6.52 -9.78
C PRO A 100 12.66 5.05 -9.66
N ILE A 101 12.57 4.48 -8.46
CA ILE A 101 12.08 3.11 -8.25
C ILE A 101 10.59 3.02 -8.63
N ALA A 102 9.77 3.97 -8.17
CA ALA A 102 8.36 4.02 -8.52
C ALA A 102 8.16 4.18 -10.04
N LEU A 103 8.92 5.08 -10.66
CA LEU A 103 8.87 5.29 -12.11
C LEU A 103 9.32 4.05 -12.88
N ALA A 104 10.45 3.44 -12.49
CA ALA A 104 10.94 2.20 -13.10
C ALA A 104 9.93 1.07 -12.99
N THR A 105 9.25 0.94 -11.84
CA THR A 105 8.20 -0.05 -11.63
C THR A 105 6.99 0.20 -12.54
N CYS A 106 6.53 1.45 -12.65
CA CYS A 106 5.45 1.82 -13.59
C CYS A 106 5.82 1.46 -15.03
N VAL A 107 7.03 1.83 -15.47
CA VAL A 107 7.52 1.55 -16.83
C VAL A 107 7.66 0.05 -17.07
N ALA A 108 8.21 -0.69 -16.10
CA ALA A 108 8.37 -2.14 -16.21
C ALA A 108 7.01 -2.84 -16.36
N ILE A 109 6.02 -2.48 -15.55
CA ILE A 109 4.66 -3.04 -15.63
C ILE A 109 4.00 -2.64 -16.97
N TYR A 110 4.16 -1.39 -17.42
CA TYR A 110 3.62 -0.92 -18.67
C TYR A 110 4.21 -1.69 -19.87
N LEU A 111 5.52 -1.85 -19.93
CA LEU A 111 6.20 -2.59 -21.00
C LEU A 111 5.85 -4.09 -20.97
N SER A 112 5.66 -4.65 -19.78
CA SER A 112 5.29 -6.06 -19.62
C SER A 112 3.79 -6.31 -19.84
N SER A 113 2.96 -5.28 -19.90
CA SER A 113 1.48 -5.41 -19.95
C SER A 113 1.00 -6.24 -21.13
N GLY A 114 1.61 -6.08 -22.32
CA GLY A 114 1.28 -6.83 -23.53
C GLY A 114 1.64 -8.32 -23.40
N TRP A 115 2.81 -8.62 -22.85
CA TRP A 115 3.23 -10.00 -22.60
C TRP A 115 2.35 -10.69 -21.54
N ILE A 116 2.05 -9.98 -20.46
CA ILE A 116 1.20 -10.49 -19.38
C ILE A 116 -0.22 -10.77 -19.90
N ALA A 117 -0.79 -9.84 -20.68
CA ALA A 117 -2.12 -9.97 -21.25
C ALA A 117 -2.21 -11.13 -22.25
N GLY A 118 -1.22 -11.29 -23.13
CA GLY A 118 -1.25 -12.28 -24.20
C GLY A 118 -0.81 -13.68 -23.77
N THR A 119 0.15 -13.80 -22.87
CA THR A 119 0.79 -15.07 -22.52
C THR A 119 0.35 -15.63 -21.18
N TRP A 120 0.16 -14.76 -20.21
CA TRP A 120 -0.07 -15.21 -18.82
C TRP A 120 -1.56 -15.27 -18.45
N LEU A 121 -2.33 -14.21 -18.74
CA LEU A 121 -3.76 -14.21 -18.44
C LEU A 121 -4.60 -14.99 -19.46
N GLN A 122 -4.16 -15.09 -20.72
CA GLN A 122 -4.84 -15.82 -21.80
C GLN A 122 -6.37 -15.63 -21.80
N ALA A 123 -6.82 -14.41 -21.53
CA ALA A 123 -8.23 -14.11 -21.39
C ALA A 123 -8.94 -14.30 -22.73
N ARG A 124 -10.10 -14.94 -22.72
CA ARG A 124 -10.92 -15.24 -23.89
C ARG A 124 -12.15 -14.34 -24.01
N GLU A 125 -12.66 -13.88 -22.85
CA GLU A 125 -13.88 -13.05 -22.77
C GLU A 125 -13.54 -11.55 -22.80
N LEU A 126 -12.43 -11.17 -22.15
CA LEU A 126 -11.98 -9.78 -22.14
C LEU A 126 -11.01 -9.54 -23.29
N GLY A 127 -11.26 -8.46 -24.06
CA GLY A 127 -10.36 -8.06 -25.14
C GLY A 127 -8.95 -7.76 -24.61
N THR A 128 -7.92 -8.23 -25.31
CA THR A 128 -6.50 -8.05 -24.94
C THR A 128 -6.15 -6.57 -24.69
N GLY A 129 -6.73 -5.65 -25.44
CA GLY A 129 -6.55 -4.20 -25.27
C GLY A 129 -7.06 -3.70 -23.91
N THR A 130 -8.21 -4.19 -23.47
CA THR A 130 -8.79 -3.84 -22.16
C THR A 130 -7.89 -4.31 -21.04
N ILE A 131 -7.38 -5.54 -21.15
CA ILE A 131 -6.47 -6.12 -20.14
C ILE A 131 -5.18 -5.32 -20.05
N MET A 132 -4.58 -4.96 -21.20
CA MET A 132 -3.38 -4.11 -21.23
C MET A 132 -3.61 -2.77 -20.54
N GLN A 133 -4.75 -2.13 -20.79
CA GLN A 133 -5.10 -0.88 -20.13
C GLN A 133 -5.26 -1.07 -18.61
N CYS A 134 -5.93 -2.12 -18.16
CA CYS A 134 -6.09 -2.44 -16.74
C CYS A 134 -4.72 -2.64 -16.08
N ILE A 135 -3.83 -3.44 -16.66
CA ILE A 135 -2.49 -3.70 -16.12
C ILE A 135 -1.67 -2.40 -16.07
N SER A 136 -1.75 -1.56 -17.09
CA SER A 136 -1.06 -0.27 -17.14
C SER A 136 -1.55 0.67 -16.04
N LEU A 137 -2.87 0.75 -15.81
CA LEU A 137 -3.46 1.52 -14.72
C LEU A 137 -3.07 0.96 -13.35
N MET A 138 -3.04 -0.36 -13.19
CA MET A 138 -2.56 -1.00 -11.97
C MET A 138 -1.11 -0.66 -11.68
N GLY A 139 -0.25 -0.65 -12.69
CA GLY A 139 1.15 -0.22 -12.58
C GLY A 139 1.27 1.22 -12.11
N LEU A 140 0.47 2.12 -12.66
CA LEU A 140 0.42 3.52 -12.25
C LEU A 140 -0.05 3.65 -10.79
N MET A 141 -1.13 2.95 -10.40
CA MET A 141 -1.63 2.96 -9.01
C MET A 141 -0.58 2.45 -8.02
N VAL A 142 0.14 1.40 -8.40
CA VAL A 142 1.22 0.80 -7.61
C VAL A 142 2.36 1.79 -7.40
N GLY A 143 2.83 2.47 -8.45
CA GLY A 143 3.88 3.49 -8.34
C GLY A 143 3.46 4.69 -7.51
N LEU A 144 2.24 5.20 -7.70
CA LEU A 144 1.68 6.29 -6.88
C LEU A 144 1.55 5.89 -5.40
N ARG A 145 1.15 4.66 -5.14
CA ARG A 145 1.03 4.14 -3.77
C ARG A 145 2.38 4.03 -3.08
N LEU A 146 3.42 3.57 -3.79
CA LEU A 146 4.79 3.53 -3.27
C LEU A 146 5.24 4.94 -2.86
N TYR A 147 5.00 5.92 -3.72
CA TYR A 147 5.33 7.31 -3.44
C TYR A 147 4.52 7.88 -2.26
N ALA A 148 3.21 7.61 -2.20
CA ALA A 148 2.36 8.03 -1.11
C ALA A 148 2.76 7.42 0.25
N THR A 149 3.28 6.19 0.24
CA THR A 149 3.74 5.50 1.46
C THR A 149 4.88 6.27 2.15
N LEU A 150 5.76 6.91 1.38
CA LEU A 150 6.82 7.77 1.90
C LEU A 150 6.26 8.91 2.79
N TYR A 151 5.28 9.64 2.27
CA TYR A 151 4.67 10.75 3.01
C TYR A 151 3.86 10.28 4.22
N LYS A 152 3.14 9.16 4.07
CA LYS A 152 2.45 8.53 5.21
C LYS A 152 3.43 8.18 6.34
N SER A 153 4.58 7.60 6.00
CA SER A 153 5.61 7.26 6.98
C SER A 153 6.23 8.50 7.64
N GLY A 154 6.46 9.57 6.87
CA GLY A 154 6.89 10.86 7.42
C GLY A 154 5.89 11.44 8.43
N LEU A 155 4.60 11.46 8.08
CA LEU A 155 3.51 11.92 8.95
C LEU A 155 3.36 11.06 10.21
N GLN A 156 3.54 9.74 10.10
CA GLN A 156 3.54 8.82 11.25
C GLN A 156 4.68 9.14 12.21
N GLY A 157 5.87 9.43 11.70
CA GLY A 157 7.03 9.81 12.52
C GLY A 157 6.81 11.12 13.29
N VAL A 158 5.99 12.03 12.77
CA VAL A 158 5.59 13.26 13.43
C VAL A 158 4.36 13.07 14.36
N GLU A 159 3.84 11.84 14.49
CA GLU A 159 2.65 11.50 15.31
C GLU A 159 1.40 12.36 15.00
N LEU A 160 1.25 12.82 13.79
CA LEU A 160 0.05 13.53 13.33
C LEU A 160 -1.08 12.53 13.00
N HIS A 161 -1.48 11.73 13.99
CA HIS A 161 -2.49 10.68 13.84
C HIS A 161 -3.85 11.19 13.37
N GLY A 162 -4.19 12.46 13.65
CA GLY A 162 -5.43 13.08 13.18
C GLY A 162 -5.52 13.16 11.64
N TRP A 163 -4.44 13.50 10.97
CA TRP A 163 -4.35 13.53 9.52
C TRP A 163 -4.29 12.14 8.89
N LEU A 164 -3.63 11.19 9.55
CA LEU A 164 -3.53 9.80 9.08
C LEU A 164 -4.89 9.11 9.05
N ASN A 165 -5.74 9.35 10.05
CA ASN A 165 -7.08 8.80 10.08
C ASN A 165 -7.99 9.38 8.98
N ALA A 166 -7.80 10.65 8.60
CA ALA A 166 -8.55 11.28 7.53
C ALA A 166 -8.18 10.74 6.12
N THR A 167 -6.98 10.20 5.95
CA THR A 167 -6.50 9.68 4.64
C THR A 167 -6.64 8.16 4.47
N ASN A 168 -7.10 7.45 5.51
CA ASN A 168 -7.29 5.99 5.49
C ASN A 168 -8.76 5.55 5.30
N VAL A 169 -9.66 6.51 4.98
CA VAL A 169 -11.08 6.23 4.63
C VAL A 169 -11.21 5.83 3.17
#